data_2b60dd32d0108058ca09f7e3b49f1ff2
#
_entry.id   2b60dd32d0108058ca09f7e3b49f1ff2
#
_cell.length_a   1.000
_cell.length_b   1.000
_cell.length_c   1.000
_cell.angle_alpha   90.00
_cell.angle_beta   90.00
_cell.angle_gamma   90.00
#
_symmetry.space_group_name_H-M   'P 1'
#
loop_
_entity.id
_entity.type
_entity.pdbx_description
1 polymer ?
#
loop_
_entity_poly.entity_id
_entity_poly.type
_entity_poly.pdbx_seq_one_letter_code
_entity_poly.pdbx_strand_id
1 'polypeptide(L)'
;MPGIGSAVCATGAVTALAVAVVGLWAVPLFCVPLLLAQVALRRYAAVRATYRQTIASLARATEIAGYTPAGHAHRVAALCQAVGRELGLSEAESTVLEYAALMHDIGQLSLVDPVPEGATSGLPPEEQRRIALLGGAVVRQTGAGAQVAAVVERQADPGAGRPRAARIVRVVNAYEEKARASGPLSALEELRLGTTGAGYAPEVVAALARVLSGDRGGPSYPGRPWVTHG
;
A
#
# COMPACT_ATOMS: atom_id res chain seq x y z
N MET A 1 -5.21 4.80 -24.09
CA MET A 1 -5.23 3.37 -24.43
C MET A 1 -5.20 3.08 -25.94
N PRO A 2 -4.41 3.78 -26.76
CA PRO A 2 -4.35 3.51 -28.21
C PRO A 2 -3.48 2.28 -28.59
N GLY A 3 -2.59 1.83 -27.71
CA GLY A 3 -1.63 0.78 -28.05
C GLY A 3 -2.19 -0.65 -28.15
N ILE A 4 -3.24 -1.00 -27.39
CA ILE A 4 -3.76 -2.37 -27.36
C ILE A 4 -4.52 -2.68 -28.64
N GLY A 5 -5.34 -1.75 -29.13
CA GLY A 5 -6.08 -1.91 -30.41
C GLY A 5 -5.13 -2.07 -31.59
N SER A 6 -4.04 -1.27 -31.64
CA SER A 6 -3.02 -1.34 -32.67
C SER A 6 -2.26 -2.69 -32.67
N ALA A 7 -1.91 -3.19 -31.48
CA ALA A 7 -1.25 -4.49 -31.34
C ALA A 7 -2.15 -5.65 -31.79
N VAL A 8 -3.43 -5.64 -31.45
CA VAL A 8 -4.39 -6.67 -31.87
C VAL A 8 -4.59 -6.68 -33.39
N CYS A 9 -4.73 -5.48 -34.00
CA CYS A 9 -4.85 -5.37 -35.45
C CYS A 9 -3.59 -5.85 -36.18
N ALA A 10 -2.39 -5.48 -35.68
CA ALA A 10 -1.12 -5.93 -36.25
C ALA A 10 -0.97 -7.44 -36.17
N THR A 11 -1.31 -8.05 -35.03
CA THR A 11 -1.25 -9.51 -34.86
C THR A 11 -2.23 -10.21 -35.79
N GLY A 12 -3.45 -9.68 -35.98
CA GLY A 12 -4.43 -10.20 -36.92
C GLY A 12 -3.94 -10.15 -38.38
N ALA A 13 -3.36 -9.03 -38.79
CA ALA A 13 -2.82 -8.85 -40.14
C ALA A 13 -1.66 -9.81 -40.42
N VAL A 14 -0.71 -9.96 -39.47
CA VAL A 14 0.40 -10.91 -39.60
C VAL A 14 -0.11 -12.35 -39.66
N THR A 15 -1.09 -12.71 -38.86
CA THR A 15 -1.69 -14.05 -38.88
C THR A 15 -2.40 -14.34 -40.22
N ALA A 16 -3.15 -13.37 -40.76
CA ALA A 16 -3.82 -13.51 -42.06
C ALA A 16 -2.81 -13.69 -43.20
N LEU A 17 -1.71 -12.91 -43.17
CA LEU A 17 -0.65 -13.05 -44.17
C LEU A 17 0.08 -14.41 -44.09
N ALA A 18 0.33 -14.89 -42.89
CA ALA A 18 0.91 -16.20 -42.65
C ALA A 18 0.01 -17.35 -43.13
N VAL A 19 -1.29 -17.24 -42.92
CA VAL A 19 -2.27 -18.21 -43.42
C VAL A 19 -2.30 -18.24 -44.97
N ALA A 20 -2.18 -17.08 -45.59
CA ALA A 20 -2.16 -17.00 -47.05
C ALA A 20 -0.90 -17.66 -47.66
N VAL A 21 0.22 -17.67 -46.97
CA VAL A 21 1.50 -18.23 -47.43
C VAL A 21 1.73 -19.68 -47.04
N VAL A 22 1.45 -20.02 -45.77
CA VAL A 22 1.74 -21.34 -45.16
C VAL A 22 0.51 -22.22 -45.03
N GLY A 23 -0.68 -21.64 -45.27
CA GLY A 23 -1.95 -22.35 -45.11
C GLY A 23 -2.45 -22.40 -43.67
N LEU A 24 -3.47 -23.23 -43.41
CA LEU A 24 -4.16 -23.30 -42.12
C LEU A 24 -3.28 -23.68 -40.92
N TRP A 25 -2.11 -24.26 -41.17
CA TRP A 25 -1.13 -24.58 -40.09
C TRP A 25 -0.55 -23.35 -39.40
N ALA A 26 -0.60 -22.18 -40.02
CA ALA A 26 -0.22 -20.93 -39.39
C ALA A 26 -1.14 -20.58 -38.20
N VAL A 27 -2.41 -20.96 -38.23
CA VAL A 27 -3.37 -20.64 -37.14
C VAL A 27 -2.94 -21.21 -35.78
N PRO A 28 -2.71 -22.52 -35.63
CA PRO A 28 -2.27 -23.05 -34.33
C PRO A 28 -0.89 -22.51 -33.95
N LEU A 29 0.01 -22.27 -34.87
CA LEU A 29 1.34 -21.73 -34.61
C LEU A 29 1.29 -20.35 -33.92
N PHE A 30 0.37 -19.48 -34.30
CA PHE A 30 0.19 -18.15 -33.68
C PHE A 30 -0.81 -18.17 -32.53
N CYS A 31 -1.88 -18.99 -32.60
CA CYS A 31 -2.90 -19.01 -31.52
C CYS A 31 -2.41 -19.70 -30.26
N VAL A 32 -1.60 -20.77 -30.36
CA VAL A 32 -1.14 -21.51 -29.17
C VAL A 32 -0.27 -20.63 -28.25
N PRO A 33 0.78 -19.92 -28.73
CA PRO A 33 1.54 -19.01 -27.88
C PRO A 33 0.70 -17.90 -27.26
N LEU A 34 -0.25 -17.34 -28.02
CA LEU A 34 -1.14 -16.29 -27.51
C LEU A 34 -2.07 -16.82 -26.40
N LEU A 35 -2.62 -18.01 -26.58
CA LEU A 35 -3.45 -18.66 -25.55
C LEU A 35 -2.62 -18.99 -24.30
N LEU A 36 -1.40 -19.49 -24.48
CA LEU A 36 -0.50 -19.77 -23.35
C LEU A 36 -0.14 -18.49 -22.61
N ALA A 37 0.18 -17.41 -23.33
CA ALA A 37 0.45 -16.10 -22.72
C ALA A 37 -0.78 -15.57 -21.97
N GLN A 38 -1.98 -15.70 -22.55
CA GLN A 38 -3.22 -15.29 -21.90
C GLN A 38 -3.51 -16.10 -20.62
N VAL A 39 -3.31 -17.43 -20.67
CA VAL A 39 -3.47 -18.29 -19.49
C VAL A 39 -2.44 -17.93 -18.42
N ALA A 40 -1.17 -17.70 -18.81
CA ALA A 40 -0.13 -17.30 -17.88
C ALA A 40 -0.45 -15.95 -17.21
N LEU A 41 -0.90 -14.95 -17.97
CA LEU A 41 -1.32 -13.65 -17.43
C LEU A 41 -2.52 -13.77 -16.49
N ARG A 42 -3.52 -14.57 -16.84
CA ARG A 42 -4.69 -14.83 -15.97
C ARG A 42 -4.27 -15.51 -14.67
N ARG A 43 -3.41 -16.52 -14.76
CA ARG A 43 -2.89 -17.20 -13.55
C ARG A 43 -2.07 -16.27 -12.68
N TYR A 44 -1.22 -15.45 -13.29
CA TYR A 44 -0.45 -14.42 -12.56
C TYR A 44 -1.37 -13.44 -11.84
N ALA A 45 -2.39 -12.92 -12.53
CA ALA A 45 -3.37 -12.01 -11.92
C ALA A 45 -4.16 -12.68 -10.79
N ALA A 46 -4.57 -13.95 -10.96
CA ALA A 46 -5.28 -14.71 -9.93
C ALA A 46 -4.41 -14.93 -8.68
N VAL A 47 -3.15 -15.34 -8.84
CA VAL A 47 -2.20 -15.50 -7.73
C VAL A 47 -2.00 -14.17 -7.00
N ARG A 48 -1.85 -13.07 -7.74
CA ARG A 48 -1.69 -11.74 -7.16
C ARG A 48 -2.94 -11.29 -6.38
N ALA A 49 -4.14 -11.61 -6.89
CA ALA A 49 -5.40 -11.32 -6.20
C ALA A 49 -5.55 -12.13 -4.90
N THR A 50 -5.25 -13.43 -4.93
CA THR A 50 -5.26 -14.30 -3.74
C THR A 50 -4.27 -13.78 -2.70
N TYR A 51 -3.10 -13.36 -3.13
CA TYR A 51 -2.07 -12.82 -2.27
C TYR A 51 -2.51 -11.53 -1.55
N ARG A 52 -3.12 -10.59 -2.29
CA ARG A 52 -3.71 -9.37 -1.70
C ARG A 52 -4.80 -9.70 -0.69
N GLN A 53 -5.63 -10.69 -0.99
CA GLN A 53 -6.68 -11.14 -0.07
C GLN A 53 -6.10 -11.72 1.22
N THR A 54 -5.04 -12.51 1.14
CA THR A 54 -4.36 -13.06 2.32
C THR A 54 -3.79 -11.95 3.18
N ILE A 55 -3.11 -10.96 2.58
CA ILE A 55 -2.57 -9.81 3.31
C ILE A 55 -3.69 -9.00 3.98
N ALA A 56 -4.80 -8.76 3.27
CA ALA A 56 -5.95 -8.06 3.85
C ALA A 56 -6.59 -8.84 5.00
N SER A 57 -6.59 -10.17 4.94
CA SER A 57 -7.08 -11.01 6.04
C SER A 57 -6.17 -10.97 7.26
N LEU A 58 -4.85 -10.91 7.06
CA LEU A 58 -3.88 -10.75 8.16
C LEU A 58 -3.99 -9.37 8.80
N ALA A 59 -4.20 -8.31 8.01
CA ALA A 59 -4.47 -6.97 8.54
C ALA A 59 -5.74 -6.94 9.41
N ARG A 60 -6.78 -7.69 9.02
CA ARG A 60 -7.98 -7.87 9.84
C ARG A 60 -7.75 -8.61 11.15
N ALA A 61 -6.73 -9.44 11.24
CA ALA A 61 -6.45 -10.16 12.48
C ALA A 61 -6.13 -9.20 13.62
N THR A 62 -5.43 -8.10 13.39
CA THR A 62 -5.16 -7.06 14.39
C THR A 62 -6.43 -6.35 14.85
N GLU A 63 -7.36 -6.11 13.92
CA GLU A 63 -8.66 -5.49 14.22
C GLU A 63 -9.57 -6.43 15.03
N ILE A 64 -9.69 -7.70 14.61
CA ILE A 64 -10.52 -8.70 15.30
C ILE A 64 -9.99 -8.98 16.72
N ALA A 65 -8.67 -9.01 16.88
CA ALA A 65 -8.01 -9.18 18.16
C ALA A 65 -8.07 -7.94 19.07
N GLY A 66 -8.64 -6.82 18.58
CA GLY A 66 -8.81 -5.59 19.36
C GLY A 66 -7.56 -4.73 19.50
N TYR A 67 -6.49 -5.03 18.72
CA TYR A 67 -5.25 -4.25 18.74
C TYR A 67 -5.36 -2.95 17.95
N THR A 68 -6.17 -2.92 16.89
CA THR A 68 -6.37 -1.74 16.05
C THR A 68 -7.87 -1.52 15.79
N PRO A 69 -8.33 -0.27 15.61
CA PRO A 69 -9.71 0.03 15.26
C PRO A 69 -10.11 -0.55 13.90
N ALA A 70 -11.37 -0.90 13.76
CA ALA A 70 -11.92 -1.46 12.53
C ALA A 70 -11.61 -0.58 11.30
N GLY A 71 -11.09 -1.18 10.24
CA GLY A 71 -10.73 -0.52 8.98
C GLY A 71 -9.48 0.36 9.03
N HIS A 72 -8.75 0.41 10.16
CA HIS A 72 -7.54 1.22 10.30
C HIS A 72 -6.51 0.92 9.22
N ALA A 73 -6.11 -0.33 9.07
CA ALA A 73 -5.10 -0.75 8.10
C ALA A 73 -5.48 -0.36 6.66
N HIS A 74 -6.76 -0.47 6.30
CA HIS A 74 -7.24 -0.10 4.98
C HIS A 74 -7.23 1.42 4.75
N ARG A 75 -7.60 2.23 5.76
CA ARG A 75 -7.54 3.69 5.67
C ARG A 75 -6.10 4.16 5.53
N VAL A 76 -5.19 3.61 6.33
CA VAL A 76 -3.75 3.90 6.21
C VAL A 76 -3.23 3.52 4.84
N ALA A 77 -3.56 2.32 4.33
CA ALA A 77 -3.10 1.88 3.01
C ALA A 77 -3.64 2.76 1.87
N ALA A 78 -4.93 3.13 1.91
CA ALA A 78 -5.53 4.01 0.91
C ALA A 78 -4.86 5.39 0.89
N LEU A 79 -4.60 5.97 2.06
CA LEU A 79 -3.94 7.25 2.19
C LEU A 79 -2.46 7.18 1.80
N CYS A 80 -1.76 6.10 2.16
CA CYS A 80 -0.39 5.83 1.70
C CYS A 80 -0.31 5.78 0.17
N GLN A 81 -1.26 5.13 -0.49
CA GLN A 81 -1.33 5.08 -1.95
C GLN A 81 -1.55 6.46 -2.57
N ALA A 82 -2.39 7.30 -1.98
CA ALA A 82 -2.60 8.66 -2.46
C ALA A 82 -1.33 9.52 -2.32
N VAL A 83 -0.68 9.45 -1.16
CA VAL A 83 0.60 10.15 -0.90
C VAL A 83 1.72 9.60 -1.79
N GLY A 84 1.77 8.27 -2.00
CA GLY A 84 2.74 7.64 -2.89
C GLY A 84 2.64 8.13 -4.33
N ARG A 85 1.40 8.26 -4.86
CA ARG A 85 1.16 8.84 -6.19
C ARG A 85 1.58 10.31 -6.26
N GLU A 86 1.25 11.10 -5.25
CA GLU A 86 1.66 12.51 -5.16
C GLU A 86 3.18 12.66 -5.15
N LEU A 87 3.89 11.72 -4.54
CA LEU A 87 5.35 11.67 -4.50
C LEU A 87 5.97 11.00 -5.73
N GLY A 88 5.19 10.52 -6.70
CA GLY A 88 5.67 9.92 -7.93
C GLY A 88 6.30 8.54 -7.75
N LEU A 89 5.78 7.70 -6.85
CA LEU A 89 6.23 6.31 -6.72
C LEU A 89 5.87 5.51 -7.98
N SER A 90 6.77 4.62 -8.39
CA SER A 90 6.52 3.64 -9.44
C SER A 90 5.44 2.63 -9.01
N GLU A 91 4.87 1.88 -9.96
CA GLU A 91 3.88 0.85 -9.68
C GLU A 91 4.42 -0.25 -8.75
N ALA A 92 5.68 -0.62 -8.93
CA ALA A 92 6.35 -1.60 -8.07
C ALA A 92 6.50 -1.08 -6.62
N GLU A 93 6.97 0.15 -6.45
CA GLU A 93 7.07 0.79 -5.13
C GLU A 93 5.70 0.99 -4.49
N SER A 94 4.68 1.36 -5.25
CA SER A 94 3.29 1.48 -4.78
C SER A 94 2.75 0.15 -4.28
N THR A 95 3.06 -0.96 -4.94
CA THR A 95 2.66 -2.29 -4.49
C THR A 95 3.31 -2.65 -3.15
N VAL A 96 4.61 -2.38 -3.01
CA VAL A 96 5.34 -2.60 -1.74
C VAL A 96 4.76 -1.73 -0.63
N LEU A 97 4.46 -0.46 -0.93
CA LEU A 97 3.86 0.48 0.01
C LEU A 97 2.47 0.02 0.46
N GLU A 98 1.61 -0.44 -0.46
CA GLU A 98 0.28 -0.96 -0.15
C GLU A 98 0.35 -2.11 0.85
N TYR A 99 1.19 -3.12 0.56
CA TYR A 99 1.31 -4.30 1.41
C TYR A 99 1.93 -3.96 2.76
N ALA A 100 2.94 -3.11 2.79
CA ALA A 100 3.53 -2.66 4.04
C ALA A 100 2.55 -1.85 4.89
N ALA A 101 1.75 -0.98 4.28
CA ALA A 101 0.72 -0.20 4.96
C ALA A 101 -0.40 -1.09 5.52
N LEU A 102 -0.81 -2.15 4.82
CA LEU A 102 -1.78 -3.12 5.34
C LEU A 102 -1.25 -3.91 6.54
N MET A 103 0.05 -4.18 6.59
CA MET A 103 0.66 -5.06 7.59
C MET A 103 1.49 -4.30 8.64
N HIS A 104 1.47 -2.96 8.63
CA HIS A 104 2.37 -2.16 9.47
C HIS A 104 2.21 -2.42 10.96
N ASP A 105 1.02 -2.78 11.41
CA ASP A 105 0.66 -3.03 12.81
C ASP A 105 0.67 -4.50 13.20
N ILE A 106 1.01 -5.42 12.29
CA ILE A 106 0.95 -6.87 12.58
C ILE A 106 1.83 -7.26 13.78
N GLY A 107 2.86 -6.50 14.08
CA GLY A 107 3.73 -6.70 15.22
C GLY A 107 3.03 -6.52 16.57
N GLN A 108 1.92 -5.81 16.62
CA GLN A 108 1.13 -5.65 17.86
C GLN A 108 0.56 -6.97 18.36
N LEU A 109 0.31 -7.95 17.48
CA LEU A 109 -0.12 -9.30 17.88
C LEU A 109 0.89 -10.02 18.78
N SER A 110 2.12 -9.52 18.86
CA SER A 110 3.16 -10.07 19.76
C SER A 110 3.15 -9.42 21.15
N LEU A 111 2.28 -8.45 21.39
CA LEU A 111 2.11 -7.82 22.70
C LEU A 111 1.15 -8.63 23.55
N VAL A 112 1.38 -8.66 24.86
CA VAL A 112 0.48 -9.31 25.82
C VAL A 112 -0.83 -8.51 25.94
N ASP A 113 -0.69 -7.18 26.03
CA ASP A 113 -1.80 -6.26 26.14
C ASP A 113 -1.87 -5.35 24.90
N PRO A 114 -3.06 -5.13 24.32
CA PRO A 114 -3.23 -4.19 23.23
C PRO A 114 -2.84 -2.76 23.63
N VAL A 115 -2.24 -2.03 22.69
CA VAL A 115 -2.04 -0.60 22.87
C VAL A 115 -3.41 0.09 22.80
N PRO A 116 -3.75 0.97 23.77
CA PRO A 116 -5.03 1.68 23.75
C PRO A 116 -5.28 2.36 22.41
N GLU A 117 -6.45 2.13 21.80
CA GLU A 117 -6.84 2.65 20.48
C GLU A 117 -5.88 2.28 19.32
N GLY A 118 -4.94 1.34 19.55
CA GLY A 118 -3.90 1.00 18.58
C GLY A 118 -2.91 2.14 18.29
N ALA A 119 -2.84 3.15 19.16
CA ALA A 119 -2.09 4.39 18.96
C ALA A 119 -0.59 4.21 19.17
N THR A 120 0.06 3.44 18.29
CA THR A 120 1.49 3.12 18.39
C THR A 120 2.41 4.33 18.23
N SER A 121 1.96 5.38 17.54
CA SER A 121 2.77 6.60 17.34
C SER A 121 3.02 7.40 18.63
N GLY A 122 2.19 7.18 19.66
CA GLY A 122 2.33 7.80 20.99
C GLY A 122 3.27 7.05 21.95
N LEU A 123 3.71 5.84 21.61
CA LEU A 123 4.61 5.04 22.44
C LEU A 123 6.05 5.59 22.45
N PRO A 124 6.86 5.25 23.47
CA PRO A 124 8.29 5.49 23.43
C PRO A 124 8.94 4.93 22.16
N PRO A 125 9.96 5.60 21.60
CA PRO A 125 10.59 5.18 20.35
C PRO A 125 11.11 3.73 20.36
N GLU A 126 11.56 3.23 21.49
CA GLU A 126 12.06 1.87 21.65
C GLU A 126 10.94 0.83 21.51
N GLU A 127 9.77 1.11 22.09
CA GLU A 127 8.59 0.25 21.96
C GLU A 127 8.05 0.26 20.53
N GLN A 128 7.95 1.43 19.90
CA GLN A 128 7.59 1.51 18.47
C GLN A 128 8.52 0.65 17.61
N ARG A 129 9.82 0.73 17.88
CA ARG A 129 10.84 -0.03 17.16
C ARG A 129 10.72 -1.53 17.41
N ARG A 130 10.47 -1.94 18.65
CA ARG A 130 10.24 -3.34 19.00
C ARG A 130 9.04 -3.92 18.24
N ILE A 131 7.91 -3.23 18.22
CA ILE A 131 6.71 -3.63 17.49
C ILE A 131 7.01 -3.73 15.99
N ALA A 132 7.70 -2.76 15.42
CA ALA A 132 8.07 -2.76 14.00
C ALA A 132 9.00 -3.92 13.63
N LEU A 133 9.98 -4.25 14.47
CA LEU A 133 10.89 -5.39 14.29
C LEU A 133 10.13 -6.72 14.31
N LEU A 134 9.23 -6.91 15.28
CA LEU A 134 8.38 -8.09 15.38
C LEU A 134 7.45 -8.20 14.17
N GLY A 135 6.86 -7.07 13.74
CA GLY A 135 6.05 -7.00 12.54
C GLY A 135 6.82 -7.42 11.29
N GLY A 136 8.03 -6.89 11.10
CA GLY A 136 8.90 -7.29 9.98
C GLY A 136 9.26 -8.78 10.00
N ALA A 137 9.47 -9.36 11.17
CA ALA A 137 9.71 -10.80 11.32
C ALA A 137 8.48 -11.63 10.89
N VAL A 138 7.29 -11.25 11.30
CA VAL A 138 6.02 -11.88 10.87
C VAL A 138 5.85 -11.77 9.36
N VAL A 139 6.04 -10.57 8.79
CA VAL A 139 5.90 -10.33 7.34
C VAL A 139 6.83 -11.22 6.53
N ARG A 140 8.06 -11.48 6.98
CA ARG A 140 8.99 -12.41 6.31
C ARG A 140 8.43 -13.82 6.19
N GLN A 141 7.64 -14.28 7.18
CA GLN A 141 7.02 -15.61 7.17
C GLN A 141 5.82 -15.70 6.23
N THR A 142 5.20 -14.58 5.88
CA THR A 142 4.02 -14.58 5.00
C THR A 142 4.36 -14.70 3.51
N GLY A 143 5.62 -14.58 3.13
CA GLY A 143 6.04 -14.54 1.73
C GLY A 143 5.75 -13.18 1.03
N ALA A 144 5.37 -12.13 1.77
CA ALA A 144 5.07 -10.79 1.23
C ALA A 144 6.26 -10.09 0.53
N GLY A 145 7.41 -10.71 0.58
CA GLY A 145 8.64 -10.19 -0.03
C GLY A 145 9.50 -9.40 0.95
N ALA A 146 10.81 -9.52 0.75
CA ALA A 146 11.80 -8.90 1.64
C ALA A 146 11.67 -7.36 1.71
N GLN A 147 11.25 -6.72 0.62
CA GLN A 147 11.05 -5.27 0.58
C GLN A 147 9.89 -4.81 1.47
N VAL A 148 8.77 -5.54 1.48
CA VAL A 148 7.62 -5.26 2.35
C VAL A 148 8.02 -5.41 3.82
N ALA A 149 8.69 -6.52 4.16
CA ALA A 149 9.20 -6.76 5.49
C ALA A 149 10.16 -5.65 5.96
N ALA A 150 11.07 -5.21 5.10
CA ALA A 150 12.00 -4.12 5.40
C ALA A 150 11.29 -2.78 5.65
N VAL A 151 10.21 -2.49 4.94
CA VAL A 151 9.41 -1.28 5.17
C VAL A 151 8.73 -1.33 6.54
N VAL A 152 8.07 -2.45 6.87
CA VAL A 152 7.41 -2.65 8.17
C VAL A 152 8.41 -2.60 9.31
N GLU A 153 9.56 -3.27 9.18
CA GLU A 153 10.60 -3.30 10.19
C GLU A 153 11.20 -1.92 10.47
N ARG A 154 11.43 -1.14 9.42
CA ARG A 154 12.16 0.12 9.49
C ARG A 154 11.29 1.36 9.62
N GLN A 155 9.96 1.24 9.69
CA GLN A 155 9.06 2.38 9.82
C GLN A 155 9.31 3.19 11.12
N ALA A 156 9.76 2.52 12.19
CA ALA A 156 10.05 3.14 13.48
C ALA A 156 11.54 3.47 13.70
N ASP A 157 12.40 3.22 12.71
CA ASP A 157 13.84 3.54 12.84
C ASP A 157 14.06 5.05 13.04
N PRO A 158 15.07 5.46 13.81
CA PRO A 158 15.47 6.87 13.92
C PRO A 158 16.18 7.34 12.64
N GLY A 159 16.08 8.62 12.34
CA GLY A 159 16.89 9.31 11.33
C GLY A 159 16.45 9.15 9.88
N ALA A 160 17.28 9.69 8.96
CA ALA A 160 16.98 9.84 7.54
C ALA A 160 17.17 8.55 6.70
N GLY A 161 17.79 7.51 7.25
CA GLY A 161 18.11 6.26 6.53
C GLY A 161 16.94 5.34 6.25
N ARG A 162 15.70 5.74 6.58
CA ARG A 162 14.49 4.95 6.34
C ARG A 162 14.17 4.85 4.84
N PRO A 163 13.73 3.67 4.35
CA PRO A 163 13.16 3.54 3.02
C PRO A 163 12.04 4.57 2.81
N ARG A 164 11.88 5.07 1.58
CA ARG A 164 10.85 6.07 1.25
C ARG A 164 9.45 5.59 1.64
N ALA A 165 9.12 4.34 1.35
CA ALA A 165 7.85 3.74 1.74
C ALA A 165 7.66 3.71 3.27
N ALA A 166 8.71 3.41 4.05
CA ALA A 166 8.64 3.41 5.51
C ALA A 166 8.38 4.81 6.09
N ARG A 167 8.92 5.86 5.46
CA ARG A 167 8.63 7.25 5.83
C ARG A 167 7.18 7.61 5.57
N ILE A 168 6.61 7.15 4.45
CA ILE A 168 5.20 7.36 4.12
C ILE A 168 4.30 6.65 5.12
N VAL A 169 4.52 5.36 5.39
CA VAL A 169 3.74 4.59 6.37
C VAL A 169 3.74 5.28 7.73
N ARG A 170 4.92 5.67 8.25
CA ARG A 170 5.04 6.34 9.55
C ARG A 170 4.22 7.62 9.65
N VAL A 171 4.31 8.50 8.66
CA VAL A 171 3.60 9.79 8.66
C VAL A 171 2.09 9.58 8.55
N VAL A 172 1.66 8.69 7.65
CA VAL A 172 0.24 8.43 7.41
C VAL A 172 -0.41 7.71 8.59
N ASN A 173 0.29 6.75 9.21
CA ASN A 173 -0.21 6.10 10.41
C ASN A 173 -0.39 7.11 11.56
N ALA A 174 0.64 7.90 11.84
CA ALA A 174 0.55 8.93 12.88
C ALA A 174 -0.56 9.95 12.60
N TYR A 175 -0.78 10.31 11.33
CA TYR A 175 -1.91 11.16 10.93
C TYR A 175 -3.25 10.52 11.25
N GLU A 176 -3.45 9.26 10.87
CA GLU A 176 -4.71 8.55 11.05
C GLU A 176 -5.06 8.36 12.54
N GLU A 177 -4.07 8.03 13.37
CA GLU A 177 -4.23 7.94 14.83
C GLU A 177 -4.60 9.29 15.44
N LYS A 178 -3.86 10.35 15.12
CA LYS A 178 -4.08 11.70 15.63
C LYS A 178 -5.39 12.31 15.11
N ALA A 179 -5.74 12.09 13.85
CA ALA A 179 -6.98 12.60 13.28
C ALA A 179 -8.23 12.00 13.94
N ARG A 180 -8.14 10.76 14.44
CA ARG A 180 -9.21 10.17 15.27
C ARG A 180 -9.31 10.82 16.65
N ALA A 181 -8.19 11.16 17.25
CA ALA A 181 -8.16 11.72 18.59
C ALA A 181 -8.51 13.22 18.63
N SER A 182 -7.96 14.01 17.72
CA SER A 182 -8.02 15.49 17.78
C SER A 182 -8.59 16.16 16.52
N GLY A 183 -8.99 15.35 15.53
CA GLY A 183 -9.49 15.83 14.24
C GLY A 183 -8.41 16.10 13.19
N PRO A 184 -8.79 16.15 11.90
CA PRO A 184 -7.84 16.14 10.77
C PRO A 184 -6.94 17.38 10.70
N LEU A 185 -7.44 18.56 11.04
CA LEU A 185 -6.64 19.79 10.99
C LEU A 185 -5.60 19.83 12.11
N SER A 186 -6.00 19.49 13.34
CA SER A 186 -5.09 19.41 14.48
C SER A 186 -4.00 18.36 14.23
N ALA A 187 -4.37 17.19 13.71
CA ALA A 187 -3.42 16.14 13.37
C ALA A 187 -2.35 16.61 12.38
N LEU A 188 -2.76 17.34 11.34
CA LEU A 188 -1.83 17.85 10.33
C LEU A 188 -0.86 18.89 10.93
N GLU A 189 -1.33 19.77 11.79
CA GLU A 189 -0.48 20.74 12.50
C GLU A 189 0.51 20.05 13.45
N GLU A 190 0.06 19.05 14.20
CA GLU A 190 0.94 18.26 15.07
C GLU A 190 2.04 17.55 14.26
N LEU A 191 1.71 17.00 13.08
CA LEU A 191 2.71 16.39 12.21
C LEU A 191 3.73 17.41 11.68
N ARG A 192 3.30 18.62 11.34
CA ARG A 192 4.19 19.71 10.91
C ARG A 192 5.16 20.10 12.01
N LEU A 193 4.69 20.24 13.24
CA LEU A 193 5.53 20.52 14.40
C LEU A 193 6.48 19.36 14.70
N GLY A 194 6.04 18.13 14.50
CA GLY A 194 6.82 16.91 14.73
C GLY A 194 7.90 16.62 13.68
N THR A 195 8.03 17.41 12.61
CA THR A 195 9.09 17.21 11.61
C THR A 195 10.49 17.37 12.18
N THR A 196 10.67 18.21 13.20
CA THR A 196 11.94 18.44 13.89
C THR A 196 12.20 17.48 15.05
N GLY A 197 11.16 17.02 15.74
CA GLY A 197 11.30 16.22 16.98
C GLY A 197 10.97 14.73 16.79
N ALA A 198 9.80 14.42 16.26
CA ALA A 198 9.34 13.04 16.09
C ALA A 198 9.89 12.34 14.83
N GLY A 199 10.69 13.04 14.04
CA GLY A 199 11.35 12.51 12.84
C GLY A 199 10.38 12.18 11.72
N TYR A 200 9.30 12.94 11.57
CA TYR A 200 8.43 12.87 10.38
C TYR A 200 9.12 13.53 9.19
N ALA A 201 9.04 12.90 8.03
CA ALA A 201 9.66 13.40 6.81
C ALA A 201 8.88 14.62 6.27
N PRO A 202 9.48 15.82 6.19
CA PRO A 202 8.76 17.04 5.81
C PRO A 202 8.13 16.95 4.42
N GLU A 203 8.80 16.31 3.48
CA GLU A 203 8.30 16.11 2.12
C GLU A 203 7.05 15.22 2.08
N VAL A 204 6.96 14.24 3.00
CA VAL A 204 5.79 13.36 3.12
C VAL A 204 4.63 14.10 3.78
N VAL A 205 4.89 14.90 4.82
CA VAL A 205 3.87 15.73 5.47
C VAL A 205 3.30 16.74 4.50
N ALA A 206 4.14 17.37 3.66
CA ALA A 206 3.69 18.28 2.62
C ALA A 206 2.83 17.59 1.55
N ALA A 207 3.23 16.39 1.10
CA ALA A 207 2.45 15.61 0.15
C ALA A 207 1.09 15.18 0.73
N LEU A 208 1.08 14.75 2.00
CA LEU A 208 -0.16 14.42 2.73
C LEU A 208 -1.10 15.63 2.79
N ALA A 209 -0.58 16.82 3.11
CA ALA A 209 -1.38 18.05 3.15
C ALA A 209 -2.05 18.35 1.79
N ARG A 210 -1.31 18.18 0.67
CA ARG A 210 -1.87 18.36 -0.69
C ARG A 210 -2.96 17.34 -1.01
N VAL A 211 -2.75 16.07 -0.63
CA VAL A 211 -3.75 15.01 -0.83
C VAL A 211 -5.03 15.32 -0.05
N LEU A 212 -4.92 15.80 1.19
CA LEU A 212 -6.07 16.11 2.04
C LEU A 212 -6.82 17.36 1.58
N SER A 213 -6.13 18.37 1.02
CA SER A 213 -6.75 19.57 0.48
C SER A 213 -7.49 19.35 -0.83
N GLY A 214 -7.31 18.23 -1.50
CA GLY A 214 -7.96 17.91 -2.78
C GLY A 214 -7.42 18.69 -3.96
N ASP A 215 -6.25 19.30 -3.86
CA ASP A 215 -5.68 20.25 -4.81
C ASP A 215 -5.19 19.62 -6.14
N ARG A 216 -5.36 18.32 -6.35
CA ARG A 216 -5.22 17.66 -7.68
C ARG A 216 -6.11 16.44 -7.72
N GLY A 217 -7.07 16.44 -8.66
CA GLY A 217 -7.96 15.39 -9.14
C GLY A 217 -7.72 13.94 -8.70
N GLY A 218 -7.77 13.69 -7.40
CA GLY A 218 -7.80 12.36 -6.86
C GLY A 218 -9.23 11.81 -6.94
N PRO A 219 -9.41 10.48 -7.09
CA PRO A 219 -10.72 9.88 -7.03
C PRO A 219 -11.40 10.30 -5.72
N SER A 220 -12.64 10.73 -5.83
CA SER A 220 -13.50 11.03 -4.68
C SER A 220 -13.38 9.91 -3.66
N TYR A 221 -12.95 10.24 -2.46
CA TYR A 221 -12.92 9.33 -1.33
C TYR A 221 -14.32 8.77 -1.12
N PRO A 222 -14.57 7.47 -1.23
CA PRO A 222 -15.88 6.91 -0.96
C PRO A 222 -16.16 7.05 0.54
N GLY A 223 -17.06 7.97 0.87
CA GLY A 223 -17.54 8.19 2.22
C GLY A 223 -16.66 9.13 3.03
N ARG A 224 -17.12 10.36 3.20
CA ARG A 224 -16.74 11.20 4.33
C ARG A 224 -17.62 10.79 5.52
N PRO A 225 -17.16 9.95 6.46
CA PRO A 225 -17.97 9.65 7.64
C PRO A 225 -17.79 10.68 8.77
N TRP A 226 -17.01 11.73 8.58
CA TRP A 226 -16.64 12.66 9.65
C TRP A 226 -17.27 14.04 9.59
N VAL A 227 -18.15 14.32 8.65
CA VAL A 227 -18.92 15.56 8.66
C VAL A 227 -20.34 15.23 9.12
N THR A 228 -20.52 15.00 10.40
CA THR A 228 -21.82 15.22 11.04
C THR A 228 -21.97 16.71 11.21
N HIS A 229 -22.84 17.32 10.39
CA HIS A 229 -23.43 18.61 10.71
C HIS A 229 -24.25 18.42 11.98
N GLY A 230 -23.79 18.98 13.08
CA GLY A 230 -24.55 19.32 14.27
C GLY A 230 -24.79 20.79 14.27
#